data_30ac7fe1aaef85c9f66ddfc8b251b8df
#
_entry.id   30ac7fe1aaef85c9f66ddfc8b251b8df
#
_cell.length_a   1.000
_cell.length_b   1.000
_cell.length_c   1.000
_cell.angle_alpha   90.00
_cell.angle_beta   90.00
_cell.angle_gamma   90.00
#
_symmetry.space_group_name_H-M   'P 1'
#
loop_
_entity.id
_entity.type
_entity.pdbx_description
1 polymer ?
#
loop_
_entity_poly.entity_id
_entity_poly.type
_entity_poly.pdbx_seq_one_letter_code
_entity_poly.pdbx_strand_id
1 'polypeptide(L)'
;LVVFWFSALPHIDFSRWAMNVASDGSALPDGGGPFLPMGLKGVLAALPFAVWLFLAIEQLPLAAEESVDPKRDMPKGIIAGMFTLIVSAFMIVWLNPSLAGVGSHALGTSGEPLLDGFKAIYGDDIAKLLSLVAVLGLVASFHTIIFAKGRQIYSLSRAGYFLPWLSITHGGRKTPHVAMVMGSVTALAIMFGLWFGFGAEKGGALIGGTLLNMAVFGAMFSYFMQALSFILLRQKLPDIDRPYRSPLGVTGAALTMLIALVTLYYQLTGDPAYTRGVLWVALWFGVCIAYFALVGRHRLILSPEEEFAMAQREKTGA
;
A
#
# COMPACT_ATOMS: atom_id res chain seq x y z
N LEU A 1 -1.69 4.39 -19.31
CA LEU A 1 -0.41 3.71 -19.12
C LEU A 1 0.03 2.97 -20.39
N VAL A 2 -0.79 2.11 -20.98
CA VAL A 2 -0.42 1.34 -22.19
C VAL A 2 0.03 2.25 -23.34
N VAL A 3 -0.71 3.33 -23.61
CA VAL A 3 -0.30 4.33 -24.62
C VAL A 3 1.07 4.94 -24.28
N PHE A 4 1.29 5.32 -23.00
CA PHE A 4 2.57 5.82 -22.55
C PHE A 4 3.71 4.82 -22.81
N TRP A 5 3.51 3.54 -22.51
CA TRP A 5 4.53 2.51 -22.72
C TRP A 5 4.96 2.42 -24.19
N PHE A 6 3.98 2.30 -25.08
CA PHE A 6 4.29 2.20 -26.51
C PHE A 6 4.97 3.46 -27.06
N SER A 7 4.59 4.63 -26.58
CA SER A 7 5.19 5.89 -27.03
C SER A 7 6.58 6.14 -26.43
N ALA A 8 6.86 5.62 -25.22
CA ALA A 8 8.15 5.75 -24.55
C ALA A 8 9.20 4.73 -25.07
N LEU A 9 8.76 3.55 -25.55
CA LEU A 9 9.67 2.50 -26.04
C LEU A 9 10.75 2.97 -27.03
N PRO A 10 10.45 3.84 -28.03
CA PRO A 10 11.47 4.34 -28.96
C PRO A 10 12.51 5.27 -28.32
N HIS A 11 12.24 5.78 -27.13
CA HIS A 11 13.07 6.75 -26.42
C HIS A 11 13.91 6.15 -25.29
N ILE A 12 14.02 4.80 -25.23
CA ILE A 12 14.77 4.12 -24.17
C ILE A 12 16.25 4.49 -24.26
N ASP A 13 16.75 5.03 -23.17
CA ASP A 13 18.16 5.33 -22.97
C ASP A 13 18.59 4.95 -21.54
N PHE A 14 19.28 3.82 -21.44
CA PHE A 14 19.70 3.28 -20.15
C PHE A 14 20.76 4.13 -19.44
N SER A 15 21.49 5.00 -20.17
CA SER A 15 22.46 5.91 -19.55
C SER A 15 21.80 6.90 -18.59
N ARG A 16 20.53 7.21 -18.82
CA ARG A 16 19.74 8.13 -18.00
C ARG A 16 19.18 7.53 -16.72
N TRP A 17 19.30 6.21 -16.55
CA TRP A 17 18.89 5.54 -15.30
C TRP A 17 19.86 5.81 -14.16
N ALA A 18 21.14 6.01 -14.47
CA ALA A 18 22.13 6.34 -13.48
C ALA A 18 22.04 7.84 -13.13
N MET A 19 22.21 8.13 -11.84
CA MET A 19 22.43 9.51 -11.41
C MET A 19 23.88 9.90 -11.73
N ASN A 20 24.07 11.01 -12.43
CA ASN A 20 25.36 11.65 -12.55
C ASN A 20 25.56 12.56 -11.33
N VAL A 21 26.68 12.41 -10.62
CA VAL A 21 26.96 13.19 -9.41
C VAL A 21 28.17 14.07 -9.67
N ALA A 22 28.01 15.37 -9.54
CA ALA A 22 29.10 16.33 -9.65
C ALA A 22 30.04 16.27 -8.44
N SER A 23 31.18 16.91 -8.53
CA SER A 23 32.21 16.91 -7.48
C SER A 23 31.76 17.53 -6.15
N ASP A 24 30.75 18.38 -6.17
CA ASP A 24 30.10 18.99 -5.00
C ASP A 24 28.97 18.13 -4.39
N GLY A 25 28.73 16.93 -4.95
CA GLY A 25 27.65 16.04 -4.55
C GLY A 25 26.29 16.34 -5.19
N SER A 26 26.18 17.39 -6.03
CA SER A 26 24.96 17.65 -6.79
C SER A 26 24.78 16.65 -7.92
N ALA A 27 23.53 16.28 -8.21
CA ALA A 27 23.24 15.36 -9.30
C ALA A 27 23.10 16.11 -10.63
N LEU A 28 23.67 15.54 -11.67
CA LEU A 28 23.58 16.05 -13.04
C LEU A 28 22.37 15.44 -13.76
N PRO A 29 21.61 16.23 -14.52
CA PRO A 29 20.32 15.81 -15.06
C PRO A 29 20.35 14.72 -16.12
N ASP A 30 21.49 14.51 -16.82
CA ASP A 30 21.56 13.63 -17.97
C ASP A 30 22.04 12.20 -17.68
N GLY A 31 22.24 11.84 -16.40
CA GLY A 31 22.74 10.52 -16.03
C GLY A 31 24.22 10.34 -16.33
N GLY A 32 24.66 9.08 -16.49
CA GLY A 32 26.05 8.75 -16.83
C GLY A 32 26.96 8.44 -15.64
N GLY A 33 26.45 8.57 -14.43
CA GLY A 33 27.15 8.17 -13.21
C GLY A 33 27.01 6.66 -12.89
N PRO A 34 27.46 6.23 -11.72
CA PRO A 34 27.35 4.83 -11.31
C PRO A 34 25.89 4.40 -11.15
N PHE A 35 25.56 3.18 -11.57
CA PHE A 35 24.21 2.62 -11.49
C PHE A 35 23.69 2.52 -10.03
N LEU A 36 24.57 2.31 -9.06
CA LEU A 36 24.26 2.24 -7.63
C LEU A 36 25.09 3.28 -6.86
N PRO A 37 24.78 4.58 -6.96
CA PRO A 37 25.59 5.64 -6.35
C PRO A 37 25.66 5.53 -4.81
N MET A 38 24.61 5.00 -4.18
CA MET A 38 24.53 4.78 -2.73
C MET A 38 24.75 3.30 -2.34
N GLY A 39 25.14 2.46 -3.27
CA GLY A 39 25.33 1.03 -3.06
C GLY A 39 24.07 0.30 -2.57
N LEU A 40 24.26 -0.86 -1.98
CA LEU A 40 23.16 -1.69 -1.44
C LEU A 40 22.35 -0.96 -0.35
N LYS A 41 22.99 -0.08 0.43
CA LYS A 41 22.30 0.71 1.45
C LYS A 41 21.22 1.60 0.83
N GLY A 42 21.50 2.21 -0.31
CA GLY A 42 20.50 3.01 -1.04
C GLY A 42 19.32 2.18 -1.52
N VAL A 43 19.58 0.97 -2.02
CA VAL A 43 18.50 0.04 -2.44
C VAL A 43 17.59 -0.32 -1.26
N LEU A 44 18.18 -0.65 -0.11
CA LEU A 44 17.41 -0.99 1.10
C LEU A 44 16.65 0.22 1.65
N ALA A 45 17.23 1.42 1.60
CA ALA A 45 16.56 2.65 2.02
C ALA A 45 15.38 3.04 1.10
N ALA A 46 15.38 2.58 -0.15
CA ALA A 46 14.26 2.78 -1.08
C ALA A 46 13.09 1.81 -0.87
N LEU A 47 13.24 0.75 -0.05
CA LEU A 47 12.19 -0.25 0.17
C LEU A 47 10.83 0.34 0.58
N PRO A 48 10.72 1.33 1.48
CA PRO A 48 9.42 1.92 1.82
C PRO A 48 8.67 2.47 0.60
N PHE A 49 9.38 3.11 -0.32
CA PHE A 49 8.79 3.64 -1.56
C PHE A 49 8.50 2.54 -2.57
N ALA A 50 9.37 1.54 -2.70
CA ALA A 50 9.14 0.39 -3.57
C ALA A 50 7.93 -0.42 -3.12
N VAL A 51 7.77 -0.67 -1.82
CA VAL A 51 6.61 -1.37 -1.26
C VAL A 51 5.31 -0.63 -1.55
N TRP A 52 5.32 0.70 -1.52
CA TRP A 52 4.13 1.49 -1.84
C TRP A 52 3.52 1.15 -3.20
N LEU A 53 4.33 0.85 -4.22
CA LEU A 53 3.85 0.47 -5.54
C LEU A 53 3.00 -0.81 -5.55
N PHE A 54 3.16 -1.67 -4.54
CA PHE A 54 2.50 -2.97 -4.44
C PHE A 54 1.45 -3.05 -3.33
N LEU A 55 1.22 -1.93 -2.63
CA LEU A 55 0.17 -1.87 -1.61
C LEU A 55 -1.24 -1.93 -2.24
N ALA A 56 -2.18 -2.36 -1.42
CA ALA A 56 -3.61 -2.45 -1.72
C ALA A 56 -4.04 -3.68 -2.53
N ILE A 57 -3.17 -4.54 -3.01
CA ILE A 57 -3.57 -5.81 -3.63
C ILE A 57 -4.28 -6.72 -2.62
N GLU A 58 -3.93 -6.62 -1.35
CA GLU A 58 -4.55 -7.33 -0.22
C GLU A 58 -5.99 -6.87 0.08
N GLN A 59 -6.47 -5.82 -0.56
CA GLN A 59 -7.85 -5.36 -0.41
C GLN A 59 -8.84 -6.22 -1.19
N LEU A 60 -8.39 -6.95 -2.20
CA LEU A 60 -9.26 -7.79 -3.03
C LEU A 60 -10.05 -8.83 -2.22
N PRO A 61 -9.48 -9.55 -1.24
CA PRO A 61 -10.23 -10.46 -0.39
C PRO A 61 -11.39 -9.83 0.39
N LEU A 62 -11.37 -8.52 0.63
CA LEU A 62 -12.47 -7.82 1.28
C LEU A 62 -13.76 -7.77 0.43
N ALA A 63 -13.64 -8.05 -0.88
CA ALA A 63 -14.75 -8.20 -1.80
C ALA A 63 -15.22 -9.67 -1.96
N ALA A 64 -14.69 -10.60 -1.18
CA ALA A 64 -15.02 -12.03 -1.30
C ALA A 64 -16.51 -12.33 -1.13
N GLU A 65 -17.21 -11.57 -0.27
CA GLU A 65 -18.66 -11.71 -0.06
C GLU A 65 -19.50 -11.33 -1.30
N GLU A 66 -18.92 -10.61 -2.25
CA GLU A 66 -19.58 -10.21 -3.50
C GLU A 66 -19.23 -11.14 -4.67
N SER A 67 -18.32 -12.10 -4.45
CA SER A 67 -17.92 -13.09 -5.45
C SER A 67 -18.87 -14.29 -5.45
N VAL A 68 -19.14 -14.82 -6.64
CA VAL A 68 -19.97 -16.04 -6.81
C VAL A 68 -19.25 -17.28 -6.29
N ASP A 69 -17.94 -17.39 -6.54
CA ASP A 69 -17.08 -18.49 -6.07
C ASP A 69 -15.78 -17.94 -5.48
N PRO A 70 -15.81 -17.48 -4.21
CA PRO A 70 -14.65 -16.85 -3.59
C PRO A 70 -13.42 -17.77 -3.52
N LYS A 71 -13.62 -19.07 -3.34
CA LYS A 71 -12.51 -20.04 -3.24
C LYS A 71 -11.69 -20.11 -4.52
N ARG A 72 -12.32 -19.93 -5.66
CA ARG A 72 -11.69 -19.95 -6.98
C ARG A 72 -11.29 -18.57 -7.47
N ASP A 73 -12.18 -17.57 -7.29
CA ASP A 73 -12.04 -16.26 -7.91
C ASP A 73 -11.01 -15.39 -7.19
N MET A 74 -10.96 -15.45 -5.84
CA MET A 74 -10.01 -14.65 -5.07
C MET A 74 -8.54 -14.97 -5.38
N PRO A 75 -8.09 -16.24 -5.35
CA PRO A 75 -6.70 -16.56 -5.71
C PRO A 75 -6.34 -16.13 -7.13
N LYS A 76 -7.23 -16.34 -8.10
CA LYS A 76 -7.00 -15.95 -9.49
C LYS A 76 -6.93 -14.45 -9.66
N GLY A 77 -7.86 -13.71 -9.02
CA GLY A 77 -7.91 -12.26 -9.06
C GLY A 77 -6.65 -11.63 -8.46
N ILE A 78 -6.20 -12.14 -7.30
CA ILE A 78 -4.99 -11.66 -6.63
C ILE A 78 -3.75 -11.91 -7.51
N ILE A 79 -3.60 -13.11 -8.07
CA ILE A 79 -2.43 -13.45 -8.91
C ILE A 79 -2.44 -12.61 -10.19
N ALA A 80 -3.57 -12.50 -10.88
CA ALA A 80 -3.69 -11.69 -12.10
C ALA A 80 -3.44 -10.20 -11.81
N GLY A 81 -4.00 -9.67 -10.71
CA GLY A 81 -3.79 -8.30 -10.25
C GLY A 81 -2.32 -8.04 -9.93
N MET A 82 -1.67 -8.94 -9.19
CA MET A 82 -0.24 -8.83 -8.88
C MET A 82 0.62 -8.86 -10.14
N PHE A 83 0.34 -9.76 -11.08
CA PHE A 83 1.06 -9.82 -12.35
C PHE A 83 0.93 -8.52 -13.14
N THR A 84 -0.29 -7.98 -13.27
CA THR A 84 -0.56 -6.71 -13.94
C THR A 84 0.18 -5.56 -13.26
N LEU A 85 0.19 -5.55 -11.93
CA LEU A 85 0.88 -4.53 -11.14
C LEU A 85 2.40 -4.59 -11.31
N ILE A 86 3.00 -5.79 -11.29
CA ILE A 86 4.43 -6.00 -11.52
C ILE A 86 4.83 -5.49 -12.91
N VAL A 87 4.08 -5.89 -13.95
CA VAL A 87 4.34 -5.43 -15.33
C VAL A 87 4.24 -3.91 -15.40
N SER A 88 3.19 -3.32 -14.82
CA SER A 88 2.98 -1.87 -14.83
C SER A 88 4.09 -1.12 -14.11
N ALA A 89 4.49 -1.58 -12.92
CA ALA A 89 5.56 -0.99 -12.14
C ALA A 89 6.89 -1.06 -12.90
N PHE A 90 7.20 -2.22 -13.48
CA PHE A 90 8.43 -2.44 -14.25
C PHE A 90 8.51 -1.51 -15.46
N MET A 91 7.41 -1.43 -16.22
CA MET A 91 7.35 -0.57 -17.40
C MET A 91 7.50 0.92 -17.05
N ILE A 92 6.91 1.38 -15.96
CA ILE A 92 7.07 2.78 -15.55
C ILE A 92 8.48 3.07 -15.09
N VAL A 93 9.06 2.21 -14.24
CA VAL A 93 10.41 2.37 -13.70
C VAL A 93 11.47 2.30 -14.80
N TRP A 94 11.23 1.55 -15.87
CA TRP A 94 12.12 1.44 -16.99
C TRP A 94 12.01 2.60 -17.97
N LEU A 95 10.79 2.94 -18.36
CA LEU A 95 10.57 3.85 -19.46
C LEU A 95 10.68 5.32 -19.05
N ASN A 96 10.15 5.65 -17.87
CA ASN A 96 10.08 7.05 -17.46
C ASN A 96 11.45 7.70 -17.25
N PRO A 97 12.43 7.06 -16.56
CA PRO A 97 13.78 7.63 -16.44
C PRO A 97 14.53 7.72 -17.78
N SER A 98 14.17 6.89 -18.76
CA SER A 98 14.84 6.86 -20.07
C SER A 98 14.54 8.06 -20.94
N LEU A 99 13.52 8.85 -20.60
CA LEU A 99 13.07 9.97 -21.44
C LEU A 99 14.02 11.16 -21.33
N ALA A 100 14.28 11.83 -22.45
CA ALA A 100 15.09 13.04 -22.51
C ALA A 100 14.47 14.14 -21.63
N GLY A 101 15.31 14.80 -20.81
CA GLY A 101 14.87 15.86 -19.90
C GLY A 101 14.16 15.37 -18.65
N VAL A 102 13.94 14.05 -18.49
CA VAL A 102 13.37 13.44 -17.27
C VAL A 102 14.49 12.87 -16.40
N GLY A 103 15.03 11.71 -16.74
CA GLY A 103 16.12 11.08 -16.00
C GLY A 103 15.81 10.71 -14.56
N SER A 104 16.68 9.94 -13.93
CA SER A 104 16.48 9.47 -12.55
C SER A 104 16.51 10.59 -11.51
N HIS A 105 17.35 11.62 -11.73
CA HIS A 105 17.45 12.74 -10.80
C HIS A 105 16.20 13.61 -10.79
N ALA A 106 15.72 14.03 -11.97
CA ALA A 106 14.51 14.85 -12.06
C ALA A 106 13.29 14.12 -11.50
N LEU A 107 13.15 12.82 -11.77
CA LEU A 107 12.08 12.00 -11.18
C LEU A 107 12.15 11.93 -9.66
N GLY A 108 13.35 11.84 -9.08
CA GLY A 108 13.54 11.79 -7.63
C GLY A 108 13.11 13.07 -6.90
N THR A 109 13.07 14.21 -7.62
CA THR A 109 12.65 15.52 -7.09
C THR A 109 11.28 15.96 -7.58
N SER A 110 10.67 15.23 -8.53
CA SER A 110 9.38 15.56 -9.12
C SER A 110 8.23 15.28 -8.16
N GLY A 111 7.28 16.22 -8.08
CA GLY A 111 5.98 15.99 -7.45
C GLY A 111 4.98 15.23 -8.34
N GLU A 112 5.25 15.17 -9.64
CA GLU A 112 4.34 14.61 -10.66
C GLU A 112 5.09 13.76 -11.71
N PRO A 113 5.80 12.67 -11.30
CA PRO A 113 6.73 11.94 -12.16
C PRO A 113 6.12 11.44 -13.48
N LEU A 114 4.87 10.99 -13.46
CA LEU A 114 4.19 10.48 -14.65
C LEU A 114 3.82 11.61 -15.62
N LEU A 115 3.44 12.76 -15.09
CA LEU A 115 3.15 13.96 -15.91
C LEU A 115 4.41 14.46 -16.61
N ASP A 116 5.56 14.43 -15.93
CA ASP A 116 6.84 14.81 -16.54
C ASP A 116 7.21 13.90 -17.71
N GLY A 117 6.95 12.61 -17.58
CA GLY A 117 7.10 11.65 -18.66
C GLY A 117 6.14 11.93 -19.84
N PHE A 118 4.89 12.29 -19.58
CA PHE A 118 3.97 12.68 -20.64
C PHE A 118 4.40 13.98 -21.34
N LYS A 119 4.87 14.98 -20.59
CA LYS A 119 5.40 16.23 -21.17
C LYS A 119 6.57 15.97 -22.08
N ALA A 120 7.49 15.10 -21.68
CA ALA A 120 8.66 14.76 -22.48
C ALA A 120 8.33 14.11 -23.83
N ILE A 121 7.23 13.35 -23.92
CA ILE A 121 6.81 12.67 -25.15
C ILE A 121 5.85 13.51 -26.00
N TYR A 122 4.84 14.12 -25.36
CA TYR A 122 3.70 14.70 -26.06
C TYR A 122 3.63 16.24 -26.00
N GLY A 123 4.55 16.88 -25.24
CA GLY A 123 4.48 18.30 -24.94
C GLY A 123 3.41 18.66 -23.90
N ASP A 124 3.40 19.93 -23.49
CA ASP A 124 2.62 20.38 -22.32
C ASP A 124 1.11 20.25 -22.49
N ASP A 125 0.57 20.56 -23.67
CA ASP A 125 -0.89 20.63 -23.86
C ASP A 125 -1.52 19.22 -23.87
N ILE A 126 -0.91 18.28 -24.56
CA ILE A 126 -1.39 16.88 -24.59
C ILE A 126 -1.17 16.24 -23.22
N ALA A 127 -0.04 16.53 -22.57
CA ALA A 127 0.25 16.02 -21.23
C ALA A 127 -0.80 16.45 -20.20
N LYS A 128 -1.27 17.70 -20.24
CA LYS A 128 -2.38 18.18 -19.39
C LYS A 128 -3.67 17.41 -19.61
N LEU A 129 -4.01 17.10 -20.87
CA LEU A 129 -5.19 16.29 -21.17
C LEU A 129 -5.05 14.86 -20.65
N LEU A 130 -3.86 14.25 -20.80
CA LEU A 130 -3.59 12.90 -20.30
C LEU A 130 -3.56 12.87 -18.76
N SER A 131 -3.11 13.93 -18.11
CA SER A 131 -3.16 14.04 -16.65
C SER A 131 -4.59 14.07 -16.11
N LEU A 132 -5.53 14.66 -16.84
CA LEU A 132 -6.94 14.61 -16.49
C LEU A 132 -7.48 13.18 -16.46
N VAL A 133 -7.09 12.35 -17.45
CA VAL A 133 -7.42 10.90 -17.45
C VAL A 133 -6.77 10.18 -16.24
N ALA A 134 -5.54 10.55 -15.88
CA ALA A 134 -4.89 10.00 -14.69
C ALA A 134 -5.65 10.36 -13.39
N VAL A 135 -6.20 11.57 -13.29
CA VAL A 135 -7.06 11.99 -12.16
C VAL A 135 -8.29 11.08 -12.04
N LEU A 136 -8.94 10.70 -13.15
CA LEU A 136 -10.04 9.74 -13.10
C LEU A 136 -9.63 8.39 -12.53
N GLY A 137 -8.41 7.93 -12.87
CA GLY A 137 -7.83 6.73 -12.26
C GLY A 137 -7.59 6.86 -10.76
N LEU A 138 -7.13 8.03 -10.29
CA LEU A 138 -6.97 8.32 -8.86
C LEU A 138 -8.32 8.33 -8.13
N VAL A 139 -9.36 8.90 -8.73
CA VAL A 139 -10.72 8.89 -8.15
C VAL A 139 -11.23 7.45 -8.02
N ALA A 140 -11.03 6.61 -9.03
CA ALA A 140 -11.41 5.20 -8.98
C ALA A 140 -10.66 4.45 -7.87
N SER A 141 -9.35 4.66 -7.76
CA SER A 141 -8.52 4.10 -6.68
C SER A 141 -9.00 4.55 -5.29
N PHE A 142 -9.34 5.83 -5.15
CA PHE A 142 -9.85 6.37 -3.89
C PHE A 142 -11.18 5.72 -3.46
N HIS A 143 -12.09 5.45 -4.40
CA HIS A 143 -13.32 4.71 -4.11
C HIS A 143 -13.05 3.30 -3.59
N THR A 144 -12.10 2.60 -4.19
CA THR A 144 -11.70 1.26 -3.74
C THR A 144 -11.17 1.27 -2.31
N ILE A 145 -10.36 2.26 -1.96
CA ILE A 145 -9.82 2.43 -0.61
C ILE A 145 -10.93 2.74 0.40
N ILE A 146 -11.90 3.59 0.05
CA ILE A 146 -13.07 3.89 0.90
C ILE A 146 -13.86 2.61 1.17
N PHE A 147 -14.13 1.82 0.13
CA PHE A 147 -14.83 0.54 0.22
C PHE A 147 -14.11 -0.43 1.15
N ALA A 148 -12.84 -0.70 0.90
CA ALA A 148 -12.02 -1.62 1.68
C ALA A 148 -11.93 -1.20 3.17
N LYS A 149 -11.66 0.08 3.43
CA LYS A 149 -11.62 0.65 4.79
C LYS A 149 -12.97 0.52 5.50
N GLY A 150 -14.07 0.80 4.78
CA GLY A 150 -15.42 0.68 5.35
C GLY A 150 -15.73 -0.75 5.78
N ARG A 151 -15.37 -1.73 4.96
CA ARG A 151 -15.52 -3.16 5.29
C ARG A 151 -14.63 -3.58 6.45
N GLN A 152 -13.40 -3.11 6.50
CA GLN A 152 -12.50 -3.41 7.61
C GLN A 152 -13.04 -2.88 8.95
N ILE A 153 -13.49 -1.61 8.98
CA ILE A 153 -14.09 -1.00 10.18
C ILE A 153 -15.36 -1.76 10.59
N TYR A 154 -16.20 -2.12 9.63
CA TYR A 154 -17.42 -2.89 9.85
C TYR A 154 -17.12 -4.24 10.50
N SER A 155 -16.21 -5.01 9.94
CA SER A 155 -15.82 -6.33 10.44
C SER A 155 -15.28 -6.25 11.87
N LEU A 156 -14.35 -5.32 12.12
CA LEU A 156 -13.79 -5.11 13.46
C LEU A 156 -14.83 -4.62 14.47
N SER A 157 -15.81 -3.82 14.05
CA SER A 157 -16.90 -3.38 14.91
C SER A 157 -17.81 -4.54 15.31
N ARG A 158 -18.09 -5.47 14.39
CA ARG A 158 -18.87 -6.69 14.69
C ARG A 158 -18.18 -7.60 15.70
N ALA A 159 -16.87 -7.66 15.67
CA ALA A 159 -16.07 -8.46 16.60
C ALA A 159 -15.79 -7.74 17.95
N GLY A 160 -16.35 -6.55 18.18
CA GLY A 160 -16.19 -5.81 19.43
C GLY A 160 -14.92 -4.99 19.59
N TYR A 161 -14.06 -4.89 18.52
CA TYR A 161 -12.87 -4.04 18.56
C TYR A 161 -13.21 -2.55 18.49
N PHE A 162 -14.28 -2.20 17.77
CA PHE A 162 -14.78 -0.84 17.62
C PHE A 162 -16.19 -0.69 18.20
N LEU A 163 -16.68 0.54 18.14
CA LEU A 163 -18.03 0.87 18.64
C LEU A 163 -19.11 0.15 17.82
N PRO A 164 -20.11 -0.50 18.44
CA PRO A 164 -21.10 -1.32 17.74
C PRO A 164 -21.88 -0.59 16.63
N TRP A 165 -22.12 0.72 16.78
CA TRP A 165 -22.87 1.49 15.80
C TRP A 165 -22.13 1.66 14.45
N LEU A 166 -20.81 1.44 14.42
CA LEU A 166 -20.03 1.42 13.17
C LEU A 166 -20.36 0.20 12.31
N SER A 167 -21.00 -0.84 12.85
CA SER A 167 -21.42 -2.01 12.11
C SER A 167 -22.84 -1.89 11.51
N ILE A 168 -23.46 -0.71 11.55
CA ILE A 168 -24.76 -0.48 10.95
C ILE A 168 -24.65 -0.50 9.41
N THR A 169 -25.46 -1.37 8.78
CA THR A 169 -25.57 -1.49 7.33
C THR A 169 -26.83 -0.82 6.79
N HIS A 170 -26.79 -0.41 5.53
CA HIS A 170 -27.96 0.11 4.85
C HIS A 170 -28.94 -1.02 4.52
N GLY A 171 -30.19 -0.90 4.94
CA GLY A 171 -31.22 -1.96 4.85
C GLY A 171 -31.38 -2.56 3.43
N GLY A 172 -31.49 -1.73 2.41
CA GLY A 172 -31.68 -2.19 1.03
C GLY A 172 -30.38 -2.56 0.29
N ARG A 173 -29.31 -1.77 0.48
CA ARG A 173 -28.04 -1.94 -0.24
C ARG A 173 -27.06 -2.86 0.46
N LYS A 174 -27.29 -3.23 1.71
CA LYS A 174 -26.42 -4.08 2.55
C LYS A 174 -24.97 -3.57 2.69
N THR A 175 -24.74 -2.27 2.43
CA THR A 175 -23.43 -1.63 2.54
C THR A 175 -23.20 -1.07 3.93
N PRO A 176 -21.96 -1.12 4.48
CA PRO A 176 -21.60 -0.56 5.79
C PRO A 176 -21.39 0.96 5.71
N HIS A 177 -22.44 1.71 5.36
CA HIS A 177 -22.38 3.13 5.06
C HIS A 177 -21.87 3.98 6.22
N VAL A 178 -22.21 3.63 7.45
CA VAL A 178 -21.75 4.36 8.64
C VAL A 178 -20.22 4.26 8.77
N ALA A 179 -19.67 3.05 8.66
CA ALA A 179 -18.23 2.83 8.68
C ALA A 179 -17.51 3.57 7.55
N MET A 180 -18.07 3.54 6.33
CA MET A 180 -17.51 4.24 5.17
C MET A 180 -17.47 5.75 5.36
N VAL A 181 -18.58 6.36 5.81
CA VAL A 181 -18.66 7.81 6.04
C VAL A 181 -17.74 8.23 7.18
N MET A 182 -17.81 7.57 8.33
CA MET A 182 -16.97 7.91 9.49
C MET A 182 -15.48 7.76 9.19
N GLY A 183 -15.09 6.68 8.52
CA GLY A 183 -13.71 6.52 8.11
C GLY A 183 -13.25 7.58 7.11
N SER A 184 -14.12 8.07 6.23
CA SER A 184 -13.80 9.12 5.26
C SER A 184 -13.70 10.50 5.94
N VAL A 185 -14.63 10.82 6.84
CA VAL A 185 -14.60 12.05 7.64
C VAL A 185 -13.33 12.12 8.48
N THR A 186 -12.96 11.01 9.14
CA THR A 186 -11.72 10.94 9.92
C THR A 186 -10.48 11.16 9.05
N ALA A 187 -10.43 10.55 7.86
CA ALA A 187 -9.30 10.74 6.94
C ALA A 187 -9.20 12.19 6.45
N LEU A 188 -10.31 12.82 6.12
CA LEU A 188 -10.37 14.24 5.74
C LEU A 188 -9.93 15.15 6.90
N ALA A 189 -10.39 14.88 8.10
CA ALA A 189 -9.99 15.66 9.29
C ALA A 189 -8.48 15.59 9.55
N ILE A 190 -7.89 14.39 9.41
CA ILE A 190 -6.43 14.20 9.53
C ILE A 190 -5.71 14.96 8.41
N MET A 191 -6.16 14.84 7.16
CA MET A 191 -5.57 15.52 6.02
C MET A 191 -5.58 17.05 6.21
N PHE A 192 -6.73 17.62 6.57
CA PHE A 192 -6.83 19.07 6.81
C PHE A 192 -6.03 19.48 8.05
N GLY A 193 -6.00 18.69 9.11
CA GLY A 193 -5.18 18.95 10.28
C GLY A 193 -3.68 19.03 9.93
N LEU A 194 -3.19 18.14 9.10
CA LEU A 194 -1.82 18.18 8.58
C LEU A 194 -1.60 19.37 7.66
N TRP A 195 -2.55 19.66 6.77
CA TRP A 195 -2.47 20.81 5.85
C TRP A 195 -2.35 22.14 6.58
N PHE A 196 -3.21 22.38 7.56
CA PHE A 196 -3.17 23.59 8.36
C PHE A 196 -1.97 23.65 9.33
N GLY A 197 -1.52 22.49 9.83
CA GLY A 197 -0.37 22.40 10.73
C GLY A 197 0.97 22.62 10.04
N PHE A 198 1.16 22.16 8.81
CA PHE A 198 2.41 22.30 8.05
C PHE A 198 2.44 23.51 7.11
N GLY A 199 1.29 24.13 6.83
CA GLY A 199 1.13 25.23 5.89
C GLY A 199 1.08 24.81 4.43
N ALA A 200 0.36 25.58 3.63
CA ALA A 200 0.12 25.29 2.21
C ALA A 200 1.39 25.30 1.34
N GLU A 201 2.39 26.10 1.72
CA GLU A 201 3.64 26.27 0.96
C GLU A 201 4.63 25.10 1.07
N LYS A 202 4.63 24.37 2.20
CA LYS A 202 5.44 23.15 2.37
C LYS A 202 4.79 21.91 1.79
N GLY A 203 3.67 22.08 1.25
CA GLY A 203 2.89 21.48 0.20
C GLY A 203 2.60 20.01 0.25
N GLY A 204 1.79 19.70 -0.74
CA GLY A 204 1.25 18.38 -0.99
C GLY A 204 2.30 17.28 -1.06
N ALA A 205 3.50 17.56 -1.56
CA ALA A 205 4.57 16.54 -1.68
C ALA A 205 5.07 16.05 -0.31
N LEU A 206 5.35 16.96 0.65
CA LEU A 206 5.80 16.57 1.99
C LEU A 206 4.68 15.87 2.77
N ILE A 207 3.45 16.39 2.69
CA ILE A 207 2.29 15.76 3.33
C ILE A 207 2.03 14.40 2.70
N GLY A 208 2.03 14.32 1.37
CA GLY A 208 1.85 13.07 0.63
C GLY A 208 2.90 12.02 0.98
N GLY A 209 4.19 12.40 0.97
CA GLY A 209 5.28 11.51 1.36
C GLY A 209 5.20 11.06 2.83
N THR A 210 4.79 11.92 3.74
CA THR A 210 4.59 11.58 5.16
C THR A 210 3.44 10.58 5.31
N LEU A 211 2.28 10.85 4.72
CA LEU A 211 1.12 9.96 4.77
C LEU A 211 1.41 8.60 4.12
N LEU A 212 2.15 8.60 3.00
CA LEU A 212 2.64 7.39 2.35
C LEU A 212 3.48 6.54 3.31
N ASN A 213 4.47 7.14 3.96
CA ASN A 213 5.33 6.41 4.91
C ASN A 213 4.54 5.91 6.13
N MET A 214 3.57 6.67 6.62
CA MET A 214 2.65 6.23 7.69
C MET A 214 1.83 5.01 7.24
N ALA A 215 1.31 5.01 6.02
CA ALA A 215 0.55 3.90 5.46
C ALA A 215 1.41 2.64 5.27
N VAL A 216 2.62 2.81 4.71
CA VAL A 216 3.59 1.71 4.53
C VAL A 216 4.01 1.11 5.87
N PHE A 217 4.20 1.93 6.92
CA PHE A 217 4.50 1.41 8.26
C PHE A 217 3.39 0.49 8.77
N GLY A 218 2.14 0.93 8.68
CA GLY A 218 0.99 0.11 9.05
C GLY A 218 0.88 -1.18 8.25
N ALA A 219 1.11 -1.11 6.95
CA ALA A 219 1.09 -2.27 6.06
C ALA A 219 2.20 -3.26 6.38
N MET A 220 3.44 -2.80 6.62
CA MET A 220 4.55 -3.68 6.97
C MET A 220 4.32 -4.40 8.28
N PHE A 221 3.78 -3.71 9.28
CA PHE A 221 3.39 -4.34 10.53
C PHE A 221 2.30 -5.41 10.29
N SER A 222 1.29 -5.08 9.49
CA SER A 222 0.22 -6.02 9.13
C SER A 222 0.75 -7.24 8.36
N TYR A 223 1.61 -7.05 7.36
CA TYR A 223 2.19 -8.15 6.58
C TYR A 223 3.07 -9.06 7.43
N PHE A 224 3.83 -8.50 8.35
CA PHE A 224 4.60 -9.28 9.32
C PHE A 224 3.66 -10.19 10.14
N MET A 225 2.59 -9.62 10.70
CA MET A 225 1.62 -10.38 11.51
C MET A 225 0.84 -11.42 10.68
N GLN A 226 0.49 -11.09 9.45
CA GLN A 226 -0.17 -12.03 8.53
C GLN A 226 0.74 -13.20 8.18
N ALA A 227 2.01 -12.95 7.88
CA ALA A 227 3.00 -13.98 7.57
C ALA A 227 3.29 -14.87 8.79
N LEU A 228 3.37 -14.28 9.98
CA LEU A 228 3.48 -15.02 11.23
C LEU A 228 2.25 -15.91 11.47
N SER A 229 1.06 -15.38 11.31
CA SER A 229 -0.20 -16.12 11.44
C SER A 229 -0.29 -17.27 10.43
N PHE A 230 0.17 -17.04 9.20
CA PHE A 230 0.23 -18.08 8.16
C PHE A 230 1.15 -19.25 8.57
N ILE A 231 2.30 -18.97 9.16
CA ILE A 231 3.24 -20.00 9.66
C ILE A 231 2.61 -20.75 10.82
N LEU A 232 2.09 -20.03 11.82
CA LEU A 232 1.48 -20.63 13.01
C LEU A 232 0.26 -21.50 12.66
N LEU A 233 -0.57 -21.05 11.72
CA LEU A 233 -1.74 -21.80 11.26
C LEU A 233 -1.34 -23.13 10.61
N ARG A 234 -0.23 -23.17 9.86
CA ARG A 234 0.27 -24.41 9.28
C ARG A 234 0.85 -25.38 10.30
N GLN A 235 1.43 -24.85 11.38
CA GLN A 235 1.97 -25.67 12.47
C GLN A 235 0.87 -26.20 13.38
N LYS A 236 -0.13 -25.37 13.72
CA LYS A 236 -1.18 -25.72 14.68
C LYS A 236 -2.33 -26.51 14.04
N LEU A 237 -2.64 -26.26 12.77
CA LEU A 237 -3.74 -26.87 12.05
C LEU A 237 -3.23 -27.39 10.69
N PRO A 238 -2.39 -28.44 10.66
CA PRO A 238 -1.80 -28.98 9.43
C PRO A 238 -2.85 -29.53 8.45
N ASP A 239 -3.92 -30.14 8.97
CA ASP A 239 -4.91 -30.93 8.21
C ASP A 239 -6.10 -30.09 7.73
N ILE A 240 -6.15 -28.79 8.02
CA ILE A 240 -7.24 -27.95 7.54
C ILE A 240 -7.26 -27.89 6.00
N ASP A 241 -8.45 -28.04 5.41
CA ASP A 241 -8.60 -27.93 3.97
C ASP A 241 -8.21 -26.54 3.47
N ARG A 242 -7.34 -26.51 2.46
CA ARG A 242 -6.83 -25.28 1.85
C ARG A 242 -7.10 -25.32 0.35
N PRO A 243 -8.14 -24.62 -0.11
CA PRO A 243 -8.47 -24.55 -1.54
C PRO A 243 -7.30 -24.03 -2.40
N TYR A 244 -6.48 -23.14 -1.85
CA TYR A 244 -5.27 -22.66 -2.49
C TYR A 244 -4.04 -22.93 -1.61
N ARG A 245 -3.00 -23.49 -2.21
CA ARG A 245 -1.69 -23.70 -1.56
C ARG A 245 -0.64 -22.82 -2.19
N SER A 246 -0.04 -21.93 -1.38
CA SER A 246 1.05 -21.05 -1.84
C SER A 246 2.25 -21.89 -2.29
N PRO A 247 2.81 -21.63 -3.50
CA PRO A 247 3.96 -22.37 -4.01
C PRO A 247 5.23 -22.20 -3.16
N LEU A 248 5.43 -21.03 -2.57
CA LEU A 248 6.58 -20.74 -1.70
C LEU A 248 6.34 -21.12 -0.23
N GLY A 249 5.10 -21.38 0.16
CA GLY A 249 4.76 -21.89 1.49
C GLY A 249 5.35 -21.07 2.64
N VAL A 250 5.92 -21.78 3.62
CA VAL A 250 6.53 -21.18 4.82
C VAL A 250 7.75 -20.33 4.48
N THR A 251 8.54 -20.71 3.49
CA THR A 251 9.73 -19.95 3.05
C THR A 251 9.33 -18.57 2.54
N GLY A 252 8.25 -18.51 1.72
CA GLY A 252 7.71 -17.22 1.26
C GLY A 252 7.24 -16.33 2.40
N ALA A 253 6.56 -16.90 3.40
CA ALA A 253 6.13 -16.15 4.57
C ALA A 253 7.32 -15.64 5.41
N ALA A 254 8.36 -16.46 5.61
CA ALA A 254 9.57 -16.02 6.30
C ALA A 254 10.29 -14.89 5.56
N LEU A 255 10.37 -14.97 4.23
CA LEU A 255 10.95 -13.89 3.40
C LEU A 255 10.12 -12.61 3.51
N THR A 256 8.79 -12.71 3.51
CA THR A 256 7.89 -11.55 3.71
C THR A 256 8.14 -10.91 5.08
N MET A 257 8.29 -11.69 6.14
CA MET A 257 8.61 -11.17 7.47
C MET A 257 9.96 -10.44 7.48
N LEU A 258 10.98 -11.01 6.82
CA LEU A 258 12.30 -10.38 6.72
C LEU A 258 12.23 -9.03 5.98
N ILE A 259 11.57 -9.00 4.82
CA ILE A 259 11.39 -7.77 4.04
C ILE A 259 10.62 -6.72 4.85
N ALA A 260 9.56 -7.12 5.55
CA ALA A 260 8.79 -6.22 6.41
C ALA A 260 9.66 -5.62 7.53
N LEU A 261 10.47 -6.42 8.22
CA LEU A 261 11.36 -5.95 9.28
C LEU A 261 12.44 -5.00 8.75
N VAL A 262 13.06 -5.32 7.61
CA VAL A 262 14.05 -4.45 6.98
C VAL A 262 13.41 -3.12 6.57
N THR A 263 12.22 -3.15 5.98
CA THR A 263 11.49 -1.94 5.60
C THR A 263 11.15 -1.08 6.82
N LEU A 264 10.64 -1.68 7.90
CA LEU A 264 10.36 -0.99 9.16
C LEU A 264 11.62 -0.34 9.76
N TYR A 265 12.75 -1.05 9.72
CA TYR A 265 14.03 -0.50 10.18
C TYR A 265 14.40 0.76 9.39
N TYR A 266 14.36 0.74 8.07
CA TYR A 266 14.68 1.91 7.24
C TYR A 266 13.66 3.04 7.35
N GLN A 267 12.40 2.76 7.65
CA GLN A 267 11.41 3.79 7.97
C GLN A 267 11.69 4.52 9.28
N LEU A 268 12.23 3.81 10.28
CA LEU A 268 12.55 4.39 11.59
C LEU A 268 13.93 5.07 11.63
N THR A 269 14.85 4.70 10.73
CA THR A 269 16.22 5.22 10.71
C THR A 269 16.56 6.04 9.47
N GLY A 270 15.60 6.20 8.56
CA GLY A 270 15.78 6.90 7.28
C GLY A 270 15.68 8.42 7.40
N ASP A 271 15.09 9.05 6.38
CA ASP A 271 14.95 10.51 6.30
C ASP A 271 14.14 11.07 7.47
N PRO A 272 14.71 12.00 8.26
CA PRO A 272 14.02 12.62 9.40
C PRO A 272 12.70 13.31 9.04
N ALA A 273 12.53 13.73 7.79
CA ALA A 273 11.30 14.37 7.32
C ALA A 273 10.10 13.41 7.42
N TYR A 274 10.31 12.13 7.11
CA TYR A 274 9.28 11.10 7.14
C TYR A 274 9.26 10.31 8.44
N THR A 275 10.41 10.09 9.06
CA THR A 275 10.56 9.29 10.30
C THR A 275 9.70 9.85 11.43
N ARG A 276 9.54 11.17 11.54
CA ARG A 276 8.66 11.79 12.56
C ARG A 276 7.21 11.33 12.42
N GLY A 277 6.68 11.30 11.19
CA GLY A 277 5.33 10.79 10.92
C GLY A 277 5.18 9.32 11.29
N VAL A 278 6.18 8.50 10.94
CA VAL A 278 6.23 7.08 11.28
C VAL A 278 6.25 6.87 12.81
N LEU A 279 7.03 7.65 13.54
CA LEU A 279 7.09 7.58 15.02
C LEU A 279 5.74 7.91 15.68
N TRP A 280 4.99 8.87 15.15
CA TRP A 280 3.64 9.15 15.63
C TRP A 280 2.68 7.97 15.42
N VAL A 281 2.77 7.29 14.29
CA VAL A 281 1.95 6.08 14.04
C VAL A 281 2.40 4.93 14.92
N ALA A 282 3.71 4.75 15.11
CA ALA A 282 4.24 3.72 16.01
C ALA A 282 3.77 3.95 17.47
N LEU A 283 3.81 5.20 17.93
CA LEU A 283 3.26 5.58 19.25
C LEU A 283 1.76 5.28 19.32
N TRP A 284 0.99 5.65 18.30
CA TRP A 284 -0.42 5.36 18.23
C TRP A 284 -0.72 3.86 18.30
N PHE A 285 0.03 3.02 17.57
CA PHE A 285 -0.07 1.56 17.69
C PHE A 285 0.24 1.08 19.11
N GLY A 286 1.28 1.62 19.74
CA GLY A 286 1.59 1.31 21.14
C GLY A 286 0.42 1.61 22.08
N VAL A 287 -0.23 2.77 21.92
CA VAL A 287 -1.42 3.16 22.69
C VAL A 287 -2.59 2.20 22.41
N CYS A 288 -2.83 1.87 21.15
CA CYS A 288 -3.90 0.93 20.76
C CYS A 288 -3.65 -0.48 21.32
N ILE A 289 -2.43 -0.97 21.29
CA ILE A 289 -2.04 -2.27 21.86
C ILE A 289 -2.24 -2.26 23.37
N ALA A 290 -1.79 -1.21 24.07
CA ALA A 290 -1.99 -1.06 25.50
C ALA A 290 -3.48 -1.01 25.87
N TYR A 291 -4.27 -0.20 25.14
CA TYR A 291 -5.73 -0.16 25.33
C TYR A 291 -6.36 -1.54 25.11
N PHE A 292 -5.99 -2.24 24.05
CA PHE A 292 -6.50 -3.57 23.78
C PHE A 292 -6.13 -4.56 24.89
N ALA A 293 -4.87 -4.57 25.33
CA ALA A 293 -4.40 -5.47 26.38
C ALA A 293 -5.10 -5.25 27.73
N LEU A 294 -5.44 -4.00 28.05
CA LEU A 294 -6.05 -3.63 29.35
C LEU A 294 -7.57 -3.66 29.33
N VAL A 295 -8.19 -3.25 28.22
CA VAL A 295 -9.64 -3.02 28.15
C VAL A 295 -10.28 -3.80 27.00
N GLY A 296 -9.76 -3.66 25.78
CA GLY A 296 -10.42 -4.12 24.56
C GLY A 296 -10.65 -5.62 24.55
N ARG A 297 -9.66 -6.42 24.96
CA ARG A 297 -9.76 -7.88 24.98
C ARG A 297 -10.94 -8.45 25.79
N HIS A 298 -11.41 -7.69 26.78
CA HIS A 298 -12.53 -8.11 27.63
C HIS A 298 -13.90 -7.73 27.04
N ARG A 299 -13.90 -6.97 25.93
CA ARG A 299 -15.12 -6.54 25.22
C ARG A 299 -15.32 -7.28 23.91
N LEU A 300 -14.41 -8.18 23.56
CA LEU A 300 -14.56 -8.97 22.35
C LEU A 300 -15.80 -9.85 22.45
N ILE A 301 -16.53 -9.90 21.36
CA ILE A 301 -17.64 -10.82 21.12
C ILE A 301 -17.28 -11.68 19.93
N LEU A 302 -17.71 -12.93 19.95
CA LEU A 302 -17.55 -13.77 18.76
C LEU A 302 -18.36 -13.18 17.61
N SER A 303 -17.73 -13.04 16.47
CA SER A 303 -18.46 -12.71 15.25
C SER A 303 -19.35 -13.90 14.85
N PRO A 304 -20.44 -13.68 14.10
CA PRO A 304 -21.29 -14.79 13.63
C PRO A 304 -20.50 -15.85 12.84
N GLU A 305 -19.43 -15.44 12.15
CA GLU A 305 -18.54 -16.34 11.41
C GLU A 305 -17.70 -17.21 12.34
N GLU A 306 -17.24 -16.64 13.46
CA GLU A 306 -16.49 -17.36 14.50
C GLU A 306 -17.41 -18.33 15.27
N GLU A 307 -18.61 -17.90 15.61
CA GLU A 307 -19.63 -18.75 16.23
C GLU A 307 -19.97 -19.95 15.35
N PHE A 308 -20.16 -19.70 14.04
CA PHE A 308 -20.41 -20.76 13.07
C PHE A 308 -19.21 -21.73 12.96
N ALA A 309 -18.00 -21.21 12.91
CA ALA A 309 -16.77 -22.02 12.82
C ALA A 309 -16.59 -22.88 14.09
N MET A 310 -16.87 -22.33 15.28
CA MET A 310 -16.80 -23.06 16.53
C MET A 310 -17.88 -24.15 16.61
N ALA A 311 -19.11 -23.84 16.22
CA ALA A 311 -20.20 -24.79 16.19
C ALA A 311 -19.95 -25.95 15.20
N GLN A 312 -19.27 -25.68 14.09
CA GLN A 312 -18.84 -26.74 13.15
C GLN A 312 -17.73 -27.62 13.74
N ARG A 313 -16.78 -27.01 14.45
CA ARG A 313 -15.69 -27.72 15.10
C ARG A 313 -16.21 -28.69 16.18
N GLU A 314 -17.16 -28.26 16.98
CA GLU A 314 -17.82 -29.12 17.97
C GLU A 314 -18.55 -30.33 17.33
N LYS A 315 -19.17 -30.11 16.15
CA LYS A 315 -19.85 -31.18 15.40
C LYS A 315 -18.90 -32.19 14.76
N THR A 316 -17.71 -31.77 14.40
CA THR A 316 -16.70 -32.62 13.75
C THR A 316 -15.74 -33.29 14.73
N GLY A 317 -15.82 -32.98 16.03
CA GLY A 317 -14.98 -33.56 17.08
C GLY A 317 -13.50 -33.22 16.96
N ALA A 318 -13.16 -32.11 16.28
CA ALA A 318 -11.80 -31.69 16.01
C ALA A 318 -11.31 -30.62 17.00
#